data_258d9faac0a2b3b6f61b9cb79bbe12b1
#
_entry.id   258d9faac0a2b3b6f61b9cb79bbe12b1
#
_cell.length_a   1.000
_cell.length_b   1.000
_cell.length_c   1.000
_cell.angle_alpha   90.00
_cell.angle_beta   90.00
_cell.angle_gamma   90.00
#
_symmetry.space_group_name_H-M   'P 1'
#
loop_
_entity.id
_entity.type
_entity.pdbx_description
1 polymer ?
#
loop_
_entity_poly.entity_id
_entity_poly.type
_entity_poly.pdbx_seq_one_letter_code
_entity_poly.pdbx_strand_id
1 'polypeptide(L)'
;MNLRLSFRRASTLGALCSGVVLAACRQSGVAAVAMPAPAASPATLAQVYLWRARPGKVDEYTRYIRDIAAPIDEEARRTGAFISVTTYMASDTLVPWTHMRVFLLKDSAQLRGLGAALNDAGVRIQPDSVKRRQQSEYSATLRDRVGAEIATIVR
;
A
#
# COMPACT_ATOMS: atom_id res chain seq x y z
N MET A 1 27.84 35.14 19.57
CA MET A 1 28.47 35.75 18.39
C MET A 1 27.36 35.93 17.36
N ASN A 2 26.81 37.15 17.29
CA ASN A 2 25.65 37.51 16.49
C ASN A 2 26.10 37.88 15.07
N LEU A 3 25.54 37.23 14.03
CA LEU A 3 25.64 37.75 12.67
C LEU A 3 24.23 38.02 12.14
N ARG A 4 23.90 39.31 12.11
CA ARG A 4 22.78 39.90 11.36
C ARG A 4 23.24 40.09 9.91
N LEU A 5 22.49 39.60 8.95
CA LEU A 5 22.64 39.96 7.55
C LEU A 5 21.36 40.59 7.03
N SER A 6 21.57 41.83 6.55
CA SER A 6 20.59 42.83 6.16
C SER A 6 19.95 42.54 4.81
N PHE A 7 18.66 42.82 4.76
CA PHE A 7 17.86 42.97 3.53
C PHE A 7 18.30 44.20 2.72
N ARG A 8 18.47 44.02 1.41
CA ARG A 8 18.42 45.14 0.46
C ARG A 8 17.27 44.91 -0.52
N ARG A 9 16.30 45.81 -0.43
CA ARG A 9 15.26 46.05 -1.43
C ARG A 9 15.88 46.74 -2.64
N ALA A 10 15.53 46.30 -3.83
CA ALA A 10 15.65 47.12 -5.04
C ALA A 10 14.32 47.08 -5.77
N SER A 11 13.66 48.23 -5.76
CA SER A 11 12.48 48.54 -6.58
C SER A 11 12.98 49.05 -7.92
N THR A 12 12.41 48.57 -9.03
CA THR A 12 12.44 49.23 -10.32
C THR A 12 11.06 49.16 -10.97
N LEU A 13 10.48 50.35 -11.11
CA LEU A 13 9.34 50.68 -11.97
C LEU A 13 9.79 50.65 -13.45
N GLY A 14 8.93 50.21 -14.34
CA GLY A 14 9.12 50.35 -15.80
C GLY A 14 7.86 49.85 -16.54
N ALA A 15 6.92 50.71 -16.76
CA ALA A 15 6.23 51.19 -17.96
C ALA A 15 5.64 50.19 -18.94
N LEU A 16 4.30 50.26 -19.03
CA LEU A 16 3.35 50.25 -20.18
C LEU A 16 3.85 49.86 -21.57
N CYS A 17 3.25 48.85 -22.16
CA CYS A 17 2.82 48.89 -23.58
C CYS A 17 1.59 48.01 -23.79
N SER A 18 0.55 48.70 -24.27
CA SER A 18 -0.73 48.10 -24.73
C SER A 18 -0.51 47.30 -26.00
N GLY A 19 -1.15 46.14 -26.09
CA GLY A 19 -1.21 45.35 -27.33
C GLY A 19 -2.31 44.31 -27.19
N VAL A 20 -3.56 44.73 -27.45
CA VAL A 20 -4.70 43.82 -27.57
C VAL A 20 -4.61 43.12 -28.92
N VAL A 21 -4.34 41.81 -28.90
CA VAL A 21 -4.64 40.95 -30.04
C VAL A 21 -5.46 39.80 -29.55
N LEU A 22 -6.78 39.91 -29.70
CA LEU A 22 -7.75 38.85 -29.53
C LEU A 22 -7.62 37.85 -30.69
N ALA A 23 -6.79 36.84 -30.54
CA ALA A 23 -6.84 35.66 -31.40
C ALA A 23 -7.69 34.59 -30.69
N ALA A 24 -8.98 34.53 -31.03
CA ALA A 24 -9.88 33.49 -30.64
C ALA A 24 -9.49 32.16 -31.31
N CYS A 25 -8.54 31.42 -30.72
CA CYS A 25 -8.35 30.02 -31.06
C CYS A 25 -9.51 29.22 -30.48
N ARG A 26 -10.49 28.90 -31.30
CA ARG A 26 -11.45 27.82 -31.02
C ARG A 26 -10.66 26.53 -30.93
N GLN A 27 -10.27 26.13 -29.71
CA GLN A 27 -9.86 24.75 -29.46
C GLN A 27 -11.11 23.89 -29.53
N SER A 28 -11.28 23.20 -30.65
CA SER A 28 -12.19 22.06 -30.77
C SER A 28 -11.65 20.99 -29.81
N GLY A 29 -12.13 21.01 -28.56
CA GLY A 29 -11.83 19.98 -27.60
C GLY A 29 -12.41 18.65 -28.08
N VAL A 30 -11.58 17.83 -28.68
CA VAL A 30 -11.89 16.42 -28.86
C VAL A 30 -11.97 15.86 -27.43
N ALA A 31 -13.21 15.68 -26.94
CA ALA A 31 -13.43 14.98 -25.69
C ALA A 31 -12.78 13.59 -25.82
N ALA A 32 -11.67 13.38 -25.14
CA ALA A 32 -11.07 12.06 -25.01
C ALA A 32 -12.12 11.18 -24.33
N VAL A 33 -12.72 10.28 -25.11
CA VAL A 33 -13.60 9.24 -24.57
C VAL A 33 -12.70 8.40 -23.65
N ALA A 34 -12.85 8.61 -22.34
CA ALA A 34 -12.18 7.80 -21.35
C ALA A 34 -12.63 6.35 -21.56
N MET A 35 -11.74 5.51 -22.09
CA MET A 35 -11.99 4.08 -22.15
C MET A 35 -12.22 3.60 -20.72
N PRO A 36 -13.34 2.87 -20.44
CA PRO A 36 -13.55 2.31 -19.13
C PRO A 36 -12.35 1.43 -18.78
N ALA A 37 -11.76 1.67 -17.61
CA ALA A 37 -10.69 0.83 -17.11
C ALA A 37 -11.16 -0.63 -17.17
N PRO A 38 -10.32 -1.57 -17.65
CA PRO A 38 -10.72 -2.98 -17.73
C PRO A 38 -11.19 -3.43 -16.35
N ALA A 39 -12.41 -3.96 -16.28
CA ALA A 39 -12.99 -4.45 -15.05
C ALA A 39 -12.02 -5.49 -14.46
N ALA A 40 -11.57 -5.24 -13.22
CA ALA A 40 -10.68 -6.17 -12.53
C ALA A 40 -11.30 -7.56 -12.54
N SER A 41 -10.53 -8.59 -12.94
CA SER A 41 -11.02 -9.96 -12.94
C SER A 41 -11.53 -10.30 -11.55
N PRO A 42 -12.73 -10.88 -11.44
CA PRO A 42 -13.32 -11.15 -10.14
C PRO A 42 -12.46 -12.14 -9.34
N ALA A 43 -12.36 -11.91 -8.03
CA ALA A 43 -11.72 -12.87 -7.13
C ALA A 43 -12.45 -14.21 -7.13
N THR A 44 -11.72 -15.33 -7.16
CA THR A 44 -12.27 -16.69 -7.07
C THR A 44 -11.80 -17.44 -5.84
N LEU A 45 -10.67 -17.01 -5.27
CA LEU A 45 -10.04 -17.63 -4.10
C LEU A 45 -9.70 -16.56 -3.05
N ALA A 46 -9.67 -17.00 -1.80
CA ALA A 46 -9.12 -16.22 -0.69
C ALA A 46 -8.05 -17.03 0.04
N GLN A 47 -6.88 -16.44 0.27
CA GLN A 47 -5.91 -16.96 1.24
C GLN A 47 -6.11 -16.21 2.54
N VAL A 48 -6.43 -16.94 3.59
CA VAL A 48 -6.67 -16.40 4.94
C VAL A 48 -5.50 -16.78 5.83
N TYR A 49 -4.96 -15.81 6.56
CA TYR A 49 -3.98 -16.03 7.62
C TYR A 49 -4.54 -15.53 8.94
N LEU A 50 -4.49 -16.39 9.96
CA LEU A 50 -4.93 -16.09 11.32
C LEU A 50 -3.71 -15.93 12.22
N TRP A 51 -3.61 -14.76 12.84
CA TRP A 51 -2.50 -14.40 13.70
C TRP A 51 -2.99 -14.05 15.09
N ARG A 52 -2.27 -14.51 16.10
CA ARG A 52 -2.49 -14.10 17.48
C ARG A 52 -1.34 -13.22 17.92
N ALA A 53 -1.61 -11.96 18.24
CA ALA A 53 -0.65 -11.09 18.89
C ALA A 53 -0.33 -11.67 20.28
N ARG A 54 0.94 -11.64 20.65
CA ARG A 54 1.38 -12.08 22.00
C ARG A 54 0.78 -11.17 23.07
N PRO A 55 0.66 -11.62 24.33
CA PRO A 55 0.10 -10.82 25.40
C PRO A 55 0.72 -9.41 25.46
N GLY A 56 -0.13 -8.38 25.50
CA GLY A 56 0.29 -6.97 25.50
C GLY A 56 0.83 -6.43 24.16
N LYS A 57 0.83 -7.21 23.06
CA LYS A 57 1.42 -6.82 21.77
C LYS A 57 0.41 -6.48 20.67
N VAL A 58 -0.88 -6.37 20.98
CA VAL A 58 -1.94 -6.11 19.97
C VAL A 58 -1.68 -4.80 19.24
N ASP A 59 -1.49 -3.69 19.95
CA ASP A 59 -1.27 -2.37 19.35
C ASP A 59 0.06 -2.30 18.59
N GLU A 60 1.10 -2.95 19.12
CA GLU A 60 2.42 -2.97 18.50
C GLU A 60 2.39 -3.79 17.20
N TYR A 61 1.67 -4.92 17.20
CA TYR A 61 1.47 -5.73 16.00
C TYR A 61 0.58 -5.01 14.97
N THR A 62 -0.45 -4.29 15.40
CA THR A 62 -1.27 -3.44 14.51
C THR A 62 -0.41 -2.37 13.82
N ARG A 63 0.48 -1.70 14.58
CA ARG A 63 1.44 -0.75 13.99
C ARG A 63 2.39 -1.42 13.01
N TYR A 64 2.92 -2.59 13.33
CA TYR A 64 3.76 -3.37 12.42
C TYR A 64 3.03 -3.66 11.09
N ILE A 65 1.77 -4.08 11.15
CA ILE A 65 0.98 -4.33 9.94
C ILE A 65 0.87 -3.05 9.09
N ARG A 66 0.53 -1.93 9.72
CA ARG A 66 0.35 -0.65 9.02
C ARG A 66 1.66 -0.10 8.43
N ASP A 67 2.74 -0.15 9.20
CA ASP A 67 3.95 0.61 8.90
C ASP A 67 4.98 -0.23 8.12
N ILE A 68 4.92 -1.56 8.21
CA ILE A 68 5.88 -2.47 7.58
C ILE A 68 5.20 -3.41 6.58
N ALA A 69 4.12 -4.10 6.96
CA ALA A 69 3.51 -5.09 6.09
C ALA A 69 2.69 -4.44 4.96
N ALA A 70 1.92 -3.38 5.25
CA ALA A 70 1.05 -2.76 4.26
C ALA A 70 1.80 -2.14 3.05
N PRO A 71 2.95 -1.47 3.20
CA PRO A 71 3.76 -1.05 2.06
C PRO A 71 4.23 -2.22 1.17
N ILE A 72 4.60 -3.35 1.77
CA ILE A 72 4.99 -4.56 1.04
C ILE A 72 3.79 -5.15 0.29
N ASP A 73 2.63 -5.20 0.94
CA ASP A 73 1.40 -5.68 0.32
C ASP A 73 1.00 -4.81 -0.88
N GLU A 74 1.08 -3.49 -0.73
CA GLU A 74 0.72 -2.58 -1.82
C GLU A 74 1.67 -2.72 -3.01
N GLU A 75 2.97 -2.89 -2.77
CA GLU A 75 3.93 -3.15 -3.82
C GLU A 75 3.65 -4.50 -4.52
N ALA A 76 3.34 -5.57 -3.76
CA ALA A 76 2.98 -6.86 -4.34
C ALA A 76 1.66 -6.78 -5.11
N ARG A 77 0.65 -6.07 -4.60
CA ARG A 77 -0.62 -5.83 -5.29
C ARG A 77 -0.40 -5.09 -6.62
N ARG A 78 0.43 -4.05 -6.62
CA ARG A 78 0.76 -3.26 -7.81
C ARG A 78 1.40 -4.12 -8.91
N THR A 79 2.13 -5.15 -8.56
CA THR A 79 2.72 -6.12 -9.50
C THR A 79 1.76 -7.27 -9.86
N GLY A 80 0.51 -7.24 -9.40
CA GLY A 80 -0.52 -8.21 -9.77
C GLY A 80 -0.48 -9.53 -8.98
N ALA A 81 0.22 -9.57 -7.84
CA ALA A 81 0.33 -10.77 -7.02
C ALA A 81 -1.01 -11.21 -6.42
N PHE A 82 -1.92 -10.28 -6.18
CA PHE A 82 -3.28 -10.51 -5.68
C PHE A 82 -4.17 -9.31 -6.01
N ILE A 83 -5.48 -9.45 -5.82
CA ILE A 83 -6.46 -8.40 -6.10
C ILE A 83 -6.51 -7.38 -4.97
N SER A 84 -6.66 -7.86 -3.74
CA SER A 84 -6.70 -7.02 -2.53
C SER A 84 -6.30 -7.81 -1.30
N VAL A 85 -5.93 -7.08 -0.25
CA VAL A 85 -5.76 -7.63 1.09
C VAL A 85 -6.54 -6.78 2.09
N THR A 86 -7.21 -7.44 3.03
CA THR A 86 -7.91 -6.79 4.14
C THR A 86 -7.45 -7.41 5.44
N THR A 87 -7.18 -6.56 6.42
CA THR A 87 -6.87 -7.01 7.79
C THR A 87 -8.06 -6.72 8.70
N TYR A 88 -8.52 -7.75 9.40
CA TYR A 88 -9.57 -7.66 10.42
C TYR A 88 -8.95 -7.84 11.80
N MET A 89 -9.48 -7.15 12.79
CA MET A 89 -9.17 -7.37 14.20
C MET A 89 -10.34 -8.09 14.86
N ALA A 90 -10.04 -9.02 15.75
CA ALA A 90 -11.07 -9.67 16.55
C ALA A 90 -11.73 -8.65 17.48
N SER A 91 -13.06 -8.67 17.54
CA SER A 91 -13.87 -7.81 18.43
C SER A 91 -14.06 -8.41 19.82
N ASP A 92 -13.78 -9.70 19.98
CA ASP A 92 -13.88 -10.40 21.25
C ASP A 92 -12.69 -11.35 21.47
N THR A 93 -12.59 -11.90 22.67
CA THR A 93 -11.52 -12.80 23.10
C THR A 93 -11.83 -14.28 22.93
N LEU A 94 -13.01 -14.63 22.41
CA LEU A 94 -13.46 -16.03 22.29
C LEU A 94 -12.80 -16.72 21.09
N VAL A 95 -12.40 -15.94 20.08
CA VAL A 95 -11.70 -16.48 18.91
C VAL A 95 -10.20 -16.66 19.19
N PRO A 96 -9.55 -17.66 18.56
CA PRO A 96 -8.15 -17.98 18.81
C PRO A 96 -7.16 -17.01 18.18
N TRP A 97 -7.61 -15.97 17.48
CA TRP A 97 -6.79 -15.01 16.76
C TRP A 97 -7.09 -13.56 17.18
N THR A 98 -6.17 -12.65 16.96
CA THR A 98 -6.36 -11.21 17.16
C THR A 98 -6.43 -10.45 15.82
N HIS A 99 -5.74 -10.96 14.80
CA HIS A 99 -5.71 -10.38 13.47
C HIS A 99 -5.94 -11.47 12.42
N MET A 100 -6.83 -11.21 11.49
CA MET A 100 -7.09 -12.06 10.33
C MET A 100 -6.75 -11.24 9.07
N ARG A 101 -5.90 -11.81 8.21
CA ARG A 101 -5.54 -11.18 6.93
C ARG A 101 -6.09 -12.02 5.79
N VAL A 102 -6.87 -11.40 4.93
CA VAL A 102 -7.55 -12.04 3.81
C VAL A 102 -7.01 -11.47 2.51
N PHE A 103 -6.30 -12.28 1.74
CA PHE A 103 -5.84 -11.97 0.39
C PHE A 103 -6.84 -12.51 -0.62
N LEU A 104 -7.42 -11.64 -1.44
CA LEU A 104 -8.30 -12.03 -2.54
C LEU A 104 -7.46 -12.28 -3.80
N LEU A 105 -7.68 -13.44 -4.41
CA LEU A 105 -6.90 -13.95 -5.52
C LEU A 105 -7.79 -14.22 -6.72
N LYS A 106 -7.27 -13.98 -7.91
CA LYS A 106 -7.95 -14.26 -9.16
C LYS A 106 -8.03 -15.78 -9.42
N ASP A 107 -6.94 -16.49 -9.16
CA ASP A 107 -6.79 -17.90 -9.53
C ASP A 107 -5.72 -18.63 -8.69
N SER A 108 -5.58 -19.93 -8.94
CA SER A 108 -4.58 -20.78 -8.28
C SER A 108 -3.13 -20.42 -8.63
N ALA A 109 -2.86 -19.73 -9.72
CA ALA A 109 -1.49 -19.29 -10.07
C ALA A 109 -1.05 -18.16 -9.14
N GLN A 110 -1.93 -17.17 -8.88
CA GLN A 110 -1.67 -16.14 -7.87
C GLN A 110 -1.51 -16.77 -6.48
N LEU A 111 -2.33 -17.77 -6.12
CA LEU A 111 -2.20 -18.48 -4.85
C LEU A 111 -0.81 -19.12 -4.67
N ARG A 112 -0.34 -19.85 -5.67
CA ARG A 112 0.99 -20.51 -5.62
C ARG A 112 2.14 -19.48 -5.60
N GLY A 113 1.97 -18.35 -6.28
CA GLY A 113 2.97 -17.29 -6.38
C GLY A 113 2.98 -16.31 -5.22
N LEU A 114 1.95 -16.30 -4.36
CA LEU A 114 1.73 -15.24 -3.35
C LEU A 114 2.95 -15.04 -2.43
N GLY A 115 3.50 -16.12 -1.90
CA GLY A 115 4.64 -16.04 -0.98
C GLY A 115 5.90 -15.46 -1.63
N ALA A 116 6.22 -15.91 -2.86
CA ALA A 116 7.36 -15.39 -3.61
C ALA A 116 7.16 -13.90 -3.95
N ALA A 117 5.98 -13.52 -4.41
CA ALA A 117 5.65 -12.14 -4.76
C ALA A 117 5.72 -11.18 -3.57
N LEU A 118 5.26 -11.61 -2.38
CA LEU A 118 5.40 -10.82 -1.14
C LEU A 118 6.88 -10.68 -0.73
N ASN A 119 7.68 -11.74 -0.86
CA ASN A 119 9.11 -11.66 -0.60
C ASN A 119 9.81 -10.69 -1.56
N ASP A 120 9.54 -10.77 -2.85
CA ASP A 120 10.12 -9.89 -3.88
C ASP A 120 9.71 -8.43 -3.66
N ALA A 121 8.45 -8.19 -3.29
CA ALA A 121 7.99 -6.87 -2.88
C ALA A 121 8.74 -6.37 -1.64
N GLY A 122 8.95 -7.23 -0.65
CA GLY A 122 9.76 -6.93 0.52
C GLY A 122 11.20 -6.51 0.17
N VAL A 123 11.82 -7.18 -0.81
CA VAL A 123 13.16 -6.81 -1.31
C VAL A 123 13.14 -5.43 -1.99
N ARG A 124 12.09 -5.11 -2.76
CA ARG A 124 11.97 -3.80 -3.42
C ARG A 124 11.75 -2.66 -2.43
N ILE A 125 10.91 -2.87 -1.42
CA ILE A 125 10.60 -1.87 -0.37
C ILE A 125 11.79 -1.66 0.56
N GLN A 126 12.49 -2.74 0.96
CA GLN A 126 13.65 -2.69 1.83
C GLN A 126 14.78 -3.52 1.21
N PRO A 127 15.68 -2.91 0.39
CA PRO A 127 16.79 -3.64 -0.25
C PRO A 127 17.82 -4.21 0.72
N ASP A 128 17.99 -3.59 1.89
CA ASP A 128 18.94 -4.03 2.91
C ASP A 128 18.49 -5.36 3.55
N SER A 129 19.23 -6.43 3.28
CA SER A 129 18.93 -7.77 3.78
C SER A 129 19.02 -7.89 5.31
N VAL A 130 19.91 -7.12 5.95
CA VAL A 130 20.04 -7.11 7.41
C VAL A 130 18.80 -6.50 8.05
N LYS A 131 18.31 -5.38 7.51
CA LYS A 131 17.09 -4.75 7.99
C LYS A 131 15.87 -5.64 7.76
N ARG A 132 15.75 -6.31 6.61
CA ARG A 132 14.65 -7.27 6.37
C ARG A 132 14.65 -8.40 7.38
N ARG A 133 15.82 -8.96 7.69
CA ARG A 133 15.94 -10.00 8.72
C ARG A 133 15.50 -9.46 10.08
N GLN A 134 15.98 -8.29 10.50
CA GLN A 134 15.57 -7.64 11.74
C GLN A 134 14.05 -7.42 11.81
N GLN A 135 13.42 -6.97 10.71
CA GLN A 135 11.95 -6.83 10.62
C GLN A 135 11.23 -8.17 10.77
N SER A 136 11.77 -9.25 10.18
CA SER A 136 11.21 -10.60 10.30
C SER A 136 11.32 -11.12 11.73
N GLU A 137 12.48 -10.97 12.35
CA GLU A 137 12.73 -11.33 13.75
C GLU A 137 11.81 -10.53 14.69
N TYR A 138 11.73 -9.21 14.49
CA TYR A 138 10.80 -8.36 15.24
C TYR A 138 9.35 -8.82 15.09
N SER A 139 8.89 -9.10 13.88
CA SER A 139 7.55 -9.66 13.64
C SER A 139 7.29 -10.94 14.42
N ALA A 140 8.29 -11.83 14.53
CA ALA A 140 8.19 -13.07 15.27
C ALA A 140 8.08 -12.85 16.80
N THR A 141 8.56 -11.72 17.32
CA THR A 141 8.38 -11.37 18.75
C THR A 141 6.97 -10.83 19.05
N LEU A 142 6.23 -10.39 18.03
CA LEU A 142 4.93 -9.74 18.20
C LEU A 142 3.76 -10.72 18.14
N ARG A 143 3.91 -11.83 17.42
CA ARG A 143 2.77 -12.68 17.04
C ARG A 143 3.15 -14.12 16.79
N ASP A 144 2.13 -14.98 16.86
CA ASP A 144 2.19 -16.38 16.43
C ASP A 144 1.14 -16.61 15.34
N ARG A 145 1.47 -17.45 14.35
CA ARG A 145 0.48 -17.87 13.35
C ARG A 145 -0.34 -19.01 13.95
N VAL A 146 -1.66 -18.80 14.05
CA VAL A 146 -2.59 -19.78 14.64
C VAL A 146 -3.43 -20.52 13.61
N GLY A 147 -3.40 -20.06 12.33
CA GLY A 147 -4.08 -20.74 11.24
C GLY A 147 -3.73 -20.16 9.87
N ALA A 148 -3.97 -20.96 8.84
CA ALA A 148 -3.96 -20.53 7.45
C ALA A 148 -4.97 -21.41 6.67
N GLU A 149 -5.82 -20.77 5.88
CA GLU A 149 -6.91 -21.44 5.16
C GLU A 149 -6.99 -20.90 3.73
N ILE A 150 -7.43 -21.76 2.81
CA ILE A 150 -7.78 -21.38 1.44
C ILE A 150 -9.29 -21.55 1.31
N ALA A 151 -9.98 -20.49 0.89
CA ALA A 151 -11.41 -20.51 0.67
C ALA A 151 -11.73 -20.23 -0.80
N THR A 152 -12.73 -20.93 -1.34
CA THR A 152 -13.33 -20.60 -2.63
C THR A 152 -14.45 -19.58 -2.42
N ILE A 153 -14.47 -18.53 -3.25
CA ILE A 153 -15.52 -17.52 -3.18
C ILE A 153 -16.74 -18.02 -3.93
N VAL A 154 -17.84 -18.23 -3.22
CA VAL A 154 -19.15 -18.56 -3.78
C VAL A 154 -19.88 -17.25 -4.07
N ARG A 155 -20.51 -17.16 -5.26
CA ARG A 155 -21.27 -16.00 -5.72
C ARG A 155 -22.72 -16.35 -5.95
#